data_92178ecfca3db48524c76af857584274
#
_entry.id   92178ecfca3db48524c76af857584274
#
_cell.length_a   1.000
_cell.length_b   1.000
_cell.length_c   1.000
_cell.angle_alpha   90.00
_cell.angle_beta   90.00
_cell.angle_gamma   90.00
#
_symmetry.space_group_name_H-M   'P 1'
#
loop_
_entity.id
_entity.type
_entity.pdbx_description
1 polymer ?
#
loop_
_entity_poly.entity_id
_entity_poly.type
_entity_poly.pdbx_seq_one_letter_code
_entity_poly.pdbx_strand_id
1 'polypeptide(L)'
;MIKKILFWKLSIQFSFVTTIRNFLYNVGVIKSHQFNIPIISIGNLVLGGSGKTPTTEYLIRLLSDKYKLAVLSRGYGRKSKGFIIADSNSDPSLIGDEPMQYYRKFNNIIVCVDSNRVRAINKLINSNLNPEVILLDDAYQHRKVKPKLSILLSEYSKLYSEDYVFPLGNLRESRGSANRADIIIAVSYTHLTLPTNREV
;
A
#
# COMPACT_ATOMS: atom_id res chain seq x y z
N MET A 1 34.27 8.46 -1.76
CA MET A 1 33.85 9.68 -1.04
C MET A 1 32.89 10.52 -1.84
N ILE A 2 33.14 10.89 -3.08
CA ILE A 2 32.28 11.74 -3.95
C ILE A 2 30.86 11.17 -4.14
N LYS A 3 30.70 9.86 -4.38
CA LYS A 3 29.37 9.22 -4.53
C LYS A 3 28.48 9.37 -3.28
N LYS A 4 29.04 9.25 -2.07
CA LYS A 4 28.27 9.42 -0.83
C LYS A 4 27.78 10.86 -0.65
N ILE A 5 28.61 11.85 -0.99
CA ILE A 5 28.25 13.28 -0.92
C ILE A 5 27.12 13.59 -1.92
N LEU A 6 27.19 13.03 -3.14
CA LEU A 6 26.16 13.20 -4.14
C LEU A 6 24.83 12.59 -3.67
N PHE A 7 24.83 11.37 -3.14
CA PHE A 7 23.62 10.72 -2.62
C PHE A 7 23.02 11.48 -1.44
N TRP A 8 23.86 12.06 -0.58
CA TRP A 8 23.42 12.89 0.54
C TRP A 8 22.68 14.15 0.05
N LYS A 9 23.24 14.87 -0.94
CA LYS A 9 22.57 16.03 -1.55
C LYS A 9 21.25 15.66 -2.20
N LEU A 10 21.19 14.57 -2.97
CA LEU A 10 19.96 14.09 -3.62
C LEU A 10 18.90 13.67 -2.59
N SER A 11 19.31 13.02 -1.51
CA SER A 11 18.42 12.62 -0.43
C SER A 11 17.79 13.84 0.27
N ILE A 12 18.57 14.90 0.52
CA ILE A 12 18.03 16.14 1.08
C ILE A 12 17.02 16.78 0.13
N GLN A 13 17.32 16.88 -1.17
CA GLN A 13 16.40 17.45 -2.15
C GLN A 13 15.10 16.64 -2.24
N PHE A 14 15.20 15.33 -2.29
CA PHE A 14 14.03 14.44 -2.32
C PHE A 14 13.20 14.57 -1.03
N SER A 15 13.87 14.60 0.14
CA SER A 15 13.22 14.83 1.44
C SER A 15 12.50 16.18 1.49
N PHE A 16 13.12 17.23 0.98
CA PHE A 16 12.54 18.57 0.92
C PHE A 16 11.26 18.60 0.08
N VAL A 17 11.30 18.04 -1.14
CA VAL A 17 10.13 17.97 -2.04
C VAL A 17 8.99 17.17 -1.40
N THR A 18 9.28 16.01 -0.82
CA THR A 18 8.26 15.17 -0.18
C THR A 18 7.69 15.81 1.08
N THR A 19 8.51 16.55 1.84
CA THR A 19 8.09 17.29 3.04
C THR A 19 7.18 18.47 2.66
N ILE A 20 7.54 19.27 1.65
CA ILE A 20 6.68 20.36 1.15
C ILE A 20 5.35 19.79 0.67
N ARG A 21 5.37 18.74 -0.16
CA ARG A 21 4.14 18.09 -0.61
C ARG A 21 3.27 17.66 0.57
N ASN A 22 3.85 17.04 1.58
CA ASN A 22 3.13 16.60 2.76
C ASN A 22 2.60 17.78 3.60
N PHE A 23 3.36 18.84 3.72
CA PHE A 23 2.92 20.07 4.37
C PHE A 23 1.70 20.68 3.65
N LEU A 24 1.73 20.79 2.33
CA LEU A 24 0.61 21.31 1.52
C LEU A 24 -0.68 20.50 1.69
N TYR A 25 -0.58 19.18 1.88
CA TYR A 25 -1.72 18.34 2.25
C TYR A 25 -2.19 18.62 3.69
N ASN A 26 -1.27 18.82 4.64
CA ASN A 26 -1.62 19.05 6.05
C ASN A 26 -2.36 20.38 6.25
N VAL A 27 -1.96 21.44 5.53
CA VAL A 27 -2.60 22.76 5.57
C VAL A 27 -3.82 22.88 4.64
N GLY A 28 -4.16 21.80 3.88
CA GLY A 28 -5.34 21.75 3.03
C GLY A 28 -5.23 22.45 1.67
N VAL A 29 -4.05 22.97 1.31
CA VAL A 29 -3.77 23.54 -0.03
C VAL A 29 -3.98 22.47 -1.11
N ILE A 30 -3.44 21.27 -0.88
CA ILE A 30 -3.76 20.13 -1.72
C ILE A 30 -4.88 19.33 -1.04
N LYS A 31 -6.01 19.22 -1.72
CA LYS A 31 -7.19 18.55 -1.17
C LYS A 31 -7.05 17.03 -1.13
N SER A 32 -7.44 16.43 -0.01
CA SER A 32 -7.69 15.00 0.13
C SER A 32 -9.19 14.73 0.03
N HIS A 33 -9.58 13.70 -0.70
CA HIS A 33 -10.99 13.28 -0.83
C HIS A 33 -11.34 12.35 0.32
N GLN A 34 -12.46 12.63 0.97
CA GLN A 34 -13.07 11.76 1.97
C GLN A 34 -14.32 11.11 1.37
N PHE A 35 -14.59 9.87 1.71
CA PHE A 35 -15.69 9.10 1.19
C PHE A 35 -16.56 8.57 2.34
N ASN A 36 -17.84 8.35 2.09
CA ASN A 36 -18.77 7.84 3.09
C ASN A 36 -18.60 6.33 3.38
N ILE A 37 -17.78 5.64 2.60
CA ILE A 37 -17.41 4.25 2.81
C ILE A 37 -16.13 4.16 3.64
N PRO A 38 -16.02 3.23 4.61
CA PRO A 38 -14.79 2.96 5.33
C PRO A 38 -13.65 2.54 4.40
N ILE A 39 -12.54 3.26 4.47
CA ILE A 39 -11.33 2.99 3.69
C ILE A 39 -10.20 2.70 4.67
N ILE A 40 -9.58 1.54 4.53
CA ILE A 40 -8.38 1.14 5.28
C ILE A 40 -7.19 1.21 4.33
N SER A 41 -6.20 2.01 4.66
CA SER A 41 -4.96 2.13 3.88
C SER A 41 -3.87 1.29 4.52
N ILE A 42 -3.24 0.46 3.72
CA ILE A 42 -2.07 -0.34 4.10
C ILE A 42 -0.89 0.14 3.27
N GLY A 43 0.25 0.32 3.91
CA GLY A 43 1.46 0.69 3.18
C GLY A 43 2.68 0.79 4.07
N ASN A 44 3.77 1.29 3.50
CA ASN A 44 5.04 1.41 4.19
C ASN A 44 5.76 2.71 3.80
N LEU A 45 6.82 3.05 4.53
CA LEU A 45 7.69 4.18 4.21
C LEU A 45 8.92 3.77 3.39
N VAL A 46 9.25 2.48 3.31
CA VAL A 46 10.47 2.00 2.66
C VAL A 46 10.22 1.52 1.23
N LEU A 47 11.24 1.60 0.39
CA LEU A 47 11.28 0.89 -0.89
C LEU A 47 11.56 -0.58 -0.62
N GLY A 48 10.74 -1.48 -1.14
CA GLY A 48 10.91 -2.93 -1.01
C GLY A 48 9.83 -3.63 -0.19
N GLY A 49 10.10 -4.88 0.14
CA GLY A 49 9.18 -5.76 0.86
C GLY A 49 9.12 -5.40 2.36
N SER A 50 7.94 -5.12 2.86
CA SER A 50 7.67 -4.85 4.29
C SER A 50 6.44 -5.61 4.78
N GLY A 51 6.10 -6.73 4.13
CA GLY A 51 4.94 -7.53 4.53
C GLY A 51 3.59 -6.99 4.12
N LYS A 52 3.50 -6.08 3.12
CA LYS A 52 2.21 -5.54 2.66
C LYS A 52 1.25 -6.64 2.23
N THR A 53 1.67 -7.51 1.31
CA THR A 53 0.82 -8.57 0.77
C THR A 53 0.31 -9.53 1.84
N PRO A 54 1.14 -10.10 2.74
CA PRO A 54 0.65 -10.92 3.85
C PRO A 54 -0.29 -10.19 4.80
N THR A 55 -0.03 -8.91 5.09
CA THR A 55 -0.91 -8.12 5.96
C THR A 55 -2.24 -7.81 5.27
N THR A 56 -2.23 -7.48 3.99
CA THR A 56 -3.46 -7.28 3.20
C THR A 56 -4.29 -8.56 3.17
N GLU A 57 -3.66 -9.72 2.94
CA GLU A 57 -4.34 -11.02 2.99
C GLU A 57 -4.91 -11.35 4.37
N TYR A 58 -4.19 -11.01 5.45
CA TYR A 58 -4.71 -11.16 6.81
C TYR A 58 -5.97 -10.33 7.03
N LEU A 59 -5.96 -9.06 6.60
CA LEU A 59 -7.14 -8.20 6.70
C LEU A 59 -8.29 -8.65 5.81
N ILE A 60 -7.99 -9.21 4.62
CA ILE A 60 -9.01 -9.82 3.76
C ILE A 60 -9.72 -10.94 4.53
N ARG A 61 -8.98 -11.90 5.11
CA ARG A 61 -9.58 -13.01 5.89
C ARG A 61 -10.39 -12.51 7.08
N LEU A 62 -9.91 -11.45 7.75
CA LEU A 62 -10.59 -10.91 8.94
C LEU A 62 -11.92 -10.24 8.60
N LEU A 63 -12.03 -9.62 7.40
CA LEU A 63 -13.13 -8.73 7.06
C LEU A 63 -14.10 -9.33 6.04
N SER A 64 -13.65 -10.22 5.14
CA SER A 64 -14.45 -10.68 4.00
C SER A 64 -15.64 -11.55 4.36
N ASP A 65 -15.65 -12.16 5.56
CA ASP A 65 -16.79 -12.93 6.05
C ASP A 65 -17.91 -12.03 6.64
N LYS A 66 -17.55 -10.77 6.96
CA LYS A 66 -18.46 -9.82 7.62
C LYS A 66 -18.92 -8.68 6.72
N TYR A 67 -18.11 -8.34 5.73
CA TYR A 67 -18.32 -7.17 4.87
C TYR A 67 -18.08 -7.52 3.42
N LYS A 68 -18.83 -6.90 2.53
CA LYS A 68 -18.57 -6.93 1.09
C LYS A 68 -17.32 -6.08 0.80
N LEU A 69 -16.18 -6.76 0.70
CA LEU A 69 -14.86 -6.15 0.70
C LEU A 69 -14.37 -5.88 -0.72
N ALA A 70 -13.84 -4.69 -0.95
CA ALA A 70 -13.07 -4.38 -2.16
C ALA A 70 -11.59 -4.15 -1.81
N VAL A 71 -10.70 -4.72 -2.60
CA VAL A 71 -9.25 -4.46 -2.54
C VAL A 71 -8.85 -3.63 -3.75
N LEU A 72 -8.36 -2.43 -3.53
CA LEU A 72 -7.92 -1.52 -4.57
C LEU A 72 -6.41 -1.34 -4.53
N SER A 73 -5.73 -1.86 -5.54
CA SER A 73 -4.29 -1.73 -5.74
C SER A 73 -3.95 -0.78 -6.91
N ARG A 74 -2.67 -0.44 -7.03
CA ARG A 74 -2.16 0.30 -8.20
C ARG A 74 -2.10 -0.57 -9.45
N GLY A 75 -1.89 -1.88 -9.27
CA GLY A 75 -1.52 -2.78 -10.33
C GLY A 75 -0.11 -2.48 -10.83
N TYR A 76 0.88 -2.60 -9.93
CA TYR A 76 2.28 -2.41 -10.32
C TYR A 76 2.66 -3.42 -11.40
N GLY A 77 3.43 -2.99 -12.40
CA GLY A 77 3.88 -3.84 -13.50
C GLY A 77 2.85 -4.14 -14.60
N ARG A 78 1.55 -3.81 -14.39
CA ARG A 78 0.51 -4.04 -15.42
C ARG A 78 0.74 -3.21 -16.68
N LYS A 79 0.33 -3.75 -17.83
CA LYS A 79 0.37 -3.05 -19.13
C LYS A 79 -0.89 -2.22 -19.36
N SER A 80 -1.98 -2.55 -18.72
CA SER A 80 -3.28 -1.87 -18.84
C SER A 80 -3.28 -0.48 -18.21
N LYS A 81 -4.24 0.35 -18.59
CA LYS A 81 -4.48 1.68 -18.00
C LYS A 81 -5.91 1.82 -17.52
N GLY A 82 -6.11 2.76 -16.59
CA GLY A 82 -7.43 3.08 -16.07
C GLY A 82 -7.93 2.12 -14.99
N PHE A 83 -9.22 2.17 -14.72
CA PHE A 83 -9.88 1.36 -13.73
C PHE A 83 -10.30 0.02 -14.32
N ILE A 84 -9.90 -1.06 -13.69
CA ILE A 84 -10.23 -2.44 -14.06
C ILE A 84 -10.66 -3.18 -12.80
N ILE A 85 -11.75 -3.95 -12.91
CA ILE A 85 -12.18 -4.93 -11.93
C ILE A 85 -11.70 -6.28 -12.43
N ALA A 86 -11.09 -7.07 -11.56
CA ALA A 86 -10.63 -8.41 -11.89
C ALA A 86 -11.83 -9.34 -12.17
N ASP A 87 -11.70 -10.14 -13.20
CA ASP A 87 -12.66 -11.15 -13.64
C ASP A 87 -11.94 -12.45 -14.08
N SER A 88 -12.69 -13.41 -14.58
CA SER A 88 -12.17 -14.71 -15.04
C SER A 88 -11.16 -14.60 -16.20
N ASN A 89 -11.16 -13.51 -16.95
CA ASN A 89 -10.27 -13.27 -18.08
C ASN A 89 -9.03 -12.46 -17.67
N SER A 90 -8.95 -12.06 -16.38
CA SER A 90 -7.85 -11.25 -15.89
C SER A 90 -6.57 -12.08 -15.74
N ASP A 91 -5.45 -11.45 -16.09
CA ASP A 91 -4.12 -11.99 -15.93
C ASP A 91 -3.17 -10.95 -15.26
N PRO A 92 -1.94 -11.35 -14.87
CA PRO A 92 -0.99 -10.42 -14.27
C PRO A 92 -0.61 -9.24 -15.16
N SER A 93 -0.65 -9.38 -16.48
CA SER A 93 -0.36 -8.27 -17.40
C SER A 93 -1.48 -7.22 -17.41
N LEU A 94 -2.70 -7.64 -17.10
CA LEU A 94 -3.87 -6.77 -17.06
C LEU A 94 -4.02 -6.04 -15.73
N ILE A 95 -3.81 -6.74 -14.60
CA ILE A 95 -4.08 -6.17 -13.26
C ILE A 95 -2.85 -6.09 -12.34
N GLY A 96 -1.73 -6.74 -12.68
CA GLY A 96 -0.52 -6.84 -11.86
C GLY A 96 -0.49 -8.11 -11.01
N ASP A 97 0.70 -8.48 -10.52
CA ASP A 97 0.94 -9.74 -9.81
C ASP A 97 0.19 -9.80 -8.46
N GLU A 98 0.34 -8.77 -7.62
CA GLU A 98 -0.28 -8.74 -6.29
C GLU A 98 -1.81 -8.77 -6.34
N PRO A 99 -2.50 -7.94 -7.16
CA PRO A 99 -3.96 -8.03 -7.31
C PRO A 99 -4.42 -9.39 -7.87
N MET A 100 -3.64 -9.98 -8.78
CA MET A 100 -3.94 -11.30 -9.33
C MET A 100 -3.83 -12.40 -8.26
N GLN A 101 -2.86 -12.29 -7.34
CA GLN A 101 -2.74 -13.18 -6.19
C GLN A 101 -3.98 -13.09 -5.28
N TYR A 102 -4.47 -11.89 -4.96
CA TYR A 102 -5.68 -11.71 -4.17
C TYR A 102 -6.90 -12.30 -4.87
N TYR A 103 -7.06 -12.03 -6.16
CA TYR A 103 -8.19 -12.53 -6.95
C TYR A 103 -8.24 -14.07 -6.99
N ARG A 104 -7.08 -14.73 -7.17
CA ARG A 104 -7.01 -16.20 -7.21
C ARG A 104 -7.23 -16.86 -5.85
N LYS A 105 -6.86 -16.16 -4.77
CA LYS A 105 -6.86 -16.71 -3.41
C LYS A 105 -8.19 -16.52 -2.68
N PHE A 106 -8.94 -15.49 -3.04
CA PHE A 106 -10.16 -15.10 -2.34
C PHE A 106 -11.32 -14.93 -3.33
N ASN A 107 -12.35 -15.76 -3.18
CA ASN A 107 -13.50 -15.78 -4.10
C ASN A 107 -14.61 -14.81 -3.70
N ASN A 108 -14.58 -14.29 -2.47
CA ASN A 108 -15.65 -13.49 -1.85
C ASN A 108 -15.29 -11.99 -1.73
N ILE A 109 -14.33 -11.51 -2.52
CA ILE A 109 -13.92 -10.11 -2.54
C ILE A 109 -13.97 -9.51 -3.94
N ILE A 110 -14.05 -8.19 -4.00
CA ILE A 110 -13.89 -7.43 -5.23
C ILE A 110 -12.43 -7.00 -5.33
N VAL A 111 -11.72 -7.41 -6.38
CA VAL A 111 -10.35 -6.95 -6.65
C VAL A 111 -10.38 -5.96 -7.79
N CYS A 112 -9.79 -4.80 -7.61
CA CYS A 112 -9.72 -3.78 -8.66
C CYS A 112 -8.39 -3.01 -8.63
N VAL A 113 -8.07 -2.41 -9.76
CA VAL A 113 -6.82 -1.68 -9.94
C VAL A 113 -7.04 -0.35 -10.64
N ASP A 114 -6.38 0.68 -10.16
CA ASP A 114 -6.25 1.97 -10.83
C ASP A 114 -5.09 2.77 -10.23
N SER A 115 -4.32 3.48 -11.02
CA SER A 115 -3.33 4.45 -10.53
C SER A 115 -4.00 5.68 -9.88
N ASN A 116 -5.21 6.05 -10.31
CA ASN A 116 -6.02 7.10 -9.71
C ASN A 116 -7.05 6.50 -8.73
N ARG A 117 -6.66 6.43 -7.43
CA ARG A 117 -7.50 5.86 -6.38
C ARG A 117 -8.84 6.58 -6.21
N VAL A 118 -8.85 7.91 -6.33
CA VAL A 118 -10.09 8.71 -6.22
C VAL A 118 -11.09 8.31 -7.30
N ARG A 119 -10.64 8.19 -8.56
CA ARG A 119 -11.47 7.71 -9.66
C ARG A 119 -12.00 6.30 -9.42
N ALA A 120 -11.13 5.41 -8.97
CA ALA A 120 -11.50 4.03 -8.70
C ALA A 120 -12.55 3.91 -7.61
N ILE A 121 -12.38 4.62 -6.50
CA ILE A 121 -13.33 4.62 -5.38
C ILE A 121 -14.69 5.14 -5.84
N ASN A 122 -14.73 6.25 -6.60
CA ASN A 122 -15.99 6.76 -7.15
C ASN A 122 -16.68 5.75 -8.07
N LYS A 123 -15.92 5.05 -8.93
CA LYS A 123 -16.48 3.99 -9.79
C LYS A 123 -16.99 2.80 -9.00
N LEU A 124 -16.30 2.40 -7.94
CA LEU A 124 -16.75 1.32 -7.04
C LEU A 124 -18.02 1.67 -6.30
N ILE A 125 -18.12 2.88 -5.73
CA ILE A 125 -19.30 3.34 -5.00
C ILE A 125 -20.51 3.44 -5.93
N ASN A 126 -20.32 3.89 -7.18
CA ASN A 126 -21.38 4.04 -8.16
C ASN A 126 -21.66 2.75 -8.97
N SER A 127 -20.98 1.65 -8.65
CA SER A 127 -21.22 0.36 -9.30
C SER A 127 -22.29 -0.45 -8.55
N ASN A 128 -22.90 -1.41 -9.24
CA ASN A 128 -23.82 -2.38 -8.61
C ASN A 128 -23.11 -3.37 -7.66
N LEU A 129 -21.78 -3.24 -7.52
CA LEU A 129 -20.99 -4.10 -6.64
C LEU A 129 -21.20 -3.76 -5.16
N ASN A 130 -21.55 -2.52 -4.84
CA ASN A 130 -21.88 -2.05 -3.48
C ASN A 130 -20.90 -2.55 -2.40
N PRO A 131 -19.58 -2.24 -2.49
CA PRO A 131 -18.66 -2.61 -1.43
C PRO A 131 -19.02 -1.87 -0.13
N GLU A 132 -18.80 -2.52 1.01
CA GLU A 132 -19.02 -1.93 2.34
C GLU A 132 -17.72 -1.44 2.96
N VAL A 133 -16.58 -2.02 2.58
CA VAL A 133 -15.24 -1.62 3.01
C VAL A 133 -14.28 -1.68 1.83
N ILE A 134 -13.35 -0.72 1.77
CA ILE A 134 -12.28 -0.72 0.75
C ILE A 134 -10.92 -0.81 1.44
N LEU A 135 -10.13 -1.82 1.10
CA LEU A 135 -8.70 -1.89 1.43
C LEU A 135 -7.90 -1.25 0.31
N LEU A 136 -7.07 -0.27 0.65
CA LEU A 136 -6.09 0.33 -0.27
C LEU A 136 -4.73 -0.31 -0.04
N ASP A 137 -4.26 -1.06 -1.01
CA ASP A 137 -2.95 -1.69 -0.99
C ASP A 137 -1.87 -0.76 -1.54
N ASP A 138 -0.71 -0.72 -0.85
CA ASP A 138 0.44 0.17 -1.09
C ASP A 138 0.05 1.64 -1.30
N ALA A 139 -0.73 2.19 -0.36
CA ALA A 139 -1.35 3.49 -0.54
C ALA A 139 -0.89 4.57 0.45
N TYR A 140 0.12 4.33 1.30
CA TYR A 140 0.54 5.27 2.33
C TYR A 140 0.96 6.64 1.79
N GLN A 141 1.62 6.68 0.61
CA GLN A 141 2.00 7.91 -0.09
C GLN A 141 0.84 8.55 -0.87
N HIS A 142 -0.30 7.85 -1.00
CA HIS A 142 -1.41 8.29 -1.87
C HIS A 142 -2.39 9.22 -1.13
N ARG A 143 -1.92 10.37 -0.70
CA ARG A 143 -2.63 11.34 0.15
C ARG A 143 -3.86 12.01 -0.47
N LYS A 144 -4.14 11.79 -1.76
CA LYS A 144 -5.40 12.25 -2.40
C LYS A 144 -6.64 11.59 -1.82
N VAL A 145 -6.51 10.42 -1.19
CA VAL A 145 -7.58 9.75 -0.45
C VAL A 145 -7.28 9.88 1.04
N LYS A 146 -8.27 10.32 1.83
CA LYS A 146 -8.18 10.32 3.29
C LYS A 146 -8.80 9.01 3.80
N PRO A 147 -8.01 8.05 4.27
CA PRO A 147 -8.54 6.80 4.80
C PRO A 147 -9.21 7.04 6.16
N LYS A 148 -10.07 6.10 6.55
CA LYS A 148 -10.64 6.05 7.92
C LYS A 148 -9.64 5.42 8.90
N LEU A 149 -8.82 4.49 8.41
CA LEU A 149 -7.76 3.82 9.16
C LEU A 149 -6.52 3.70 8.28
N SER A 150 -5.38 4.13 8.79
CA SER A 150 -4.08 4.08 8.13
C SER A 150 -3.13 3.16 8.87
N ILE A 151 -2.71 2.07 8.23
CA ILE A 151 -1.79 1.08 8.78
C ILE A 151 -0.44 1.22 8.10
N LEU A 152 0.59 1.51 8.90
CA LEU A 152 1.97 1.60 8.46
C LEU A 152 2.71 0.31 8.84
N LEU A 153 3.33 -0.31 7.84
CA LEU A 153 4.15 -1.49 8.04
C LEU A 153 5.63 -1.12 8.08
N SER A 154 6.35 -1.73 9.00
CA SER A 154 7.80 -1.66 9.08
C SER A 154 8.37 -3.07 9.21
N GLU A 155 9.48 -3.34 8.57
CA GLU A 155 10.22 -4.59 8.81
C GLU A 155 10.87 -4.53 10.20
N TYR A 156 10.68 -5.57 11.02
CA TYR A 156 11.22 -5.62 12.39
C TYR A 156 12.75 -5.61 12.40
N SER A 157 13.38 -6.32 11.46
CA SER A 157 14.84 -6.40 11.33
C SER A 157 15.47 -5.10 10.80
N LYS A 158 14.66 -4.21 10.22
CA LYS A 158 15.09 -2.94 9.65
C LYS A 158 14.00 -1.89 9.79
N LEU A 159 13.91 -1.29 10.97
CA LEU A 159 12.88 -0.31 11.27
C LEU A 159 13.02 0.95 10.41
N TYR A 160 11.88 1.49 9.94
CA TYR A 160 11.87 2.76 9.20
C TYR A 160 12.50 3.91 10.01
N SER A 161 12.45 3.85 11.33
CA SER A 161 13.03 4.88 12.23
C SER A 161 14.55 4.95 12.18
N GLU A 162 15.21 3.93 11.68
CA GLU A 162 16.66 3.83 11.58
C GLU A 162 17.19 4.08 10.17
N ASP A 163 16.29 4.12 9.15
CA ASP A 163 16.68 4.30 7.74
C ASP A 163 16.65 5.77 7.31
N TYR A 164 17.29 6.07 6.20
CA TYR A 164 17.40 7.41 5.61
C TYR A 164 16.52 7.50 4.36
N VAL A 165 16.23 8.74 3.95
CA VAL A 165 15.46 9.01 2.73
C VAL A 165 16.30 8.66 1.51
N PHE A 166 15.64 8.08 0.49
CA PHE A 166 16.24 7.73 -0.80
C PHE A 166 16.93 8.96 -1.45
N PRO A 167 18.09 8.79 -2.11
CA PRO A 167 18.84 7.56 -2.35
C PRO A 167 19.90 7.22 -1.30
N LEU A 168 20.00 7.93 -0.19
CA LEU A 168 20.94 7.63 0.89
C LEU A 168 20.53 6.34 1.65
N GLY A 169 19.24 6.17 1.86
CA GLY A 169 18.59 4.98 2.38
C GLY A 169 17.41 4.59 1.51
N ASN A 170 16.40 3.93 2.09
CA ASN A 170 15.28 3.37 1.35
C ASN A 170 13.95 4.08 1.65
N LEU A 171 13.91 5.12 2.48
CA LEU A 171 12.66 5.79 2.80
C LEU A 171 12.12 6.60 1.59
N ARG A 172 10.84 6.39 1.29
CA ARG A 172 10.07 7.15 0.28
C ARG A 172 9.70 8.56 0.75
N GLU A 173 9.73 8.80 2.07
CA GLU A 173 9.41 10.07 2.74
C GLU A 173 10.19 10.15 4.06
N SER A 174 10.21 11.33 4.68
CA SER A 174 10.85 11.50 6.00
C SER A 174 10.20 10.60 7.07
N ARG A 175 10.97 10.22 8.08
CA ARG A 175 10.52 9.39 9.22
C ARG A 175 9.28 9.98 9.92
N GLY A 176 9.19 11.32 10.03
CA GLY A 176 8.04 12.01 10.59
C GLY A 176 6.73 11.77 9.84
N SER A 177 6.79 11.25 8.62
CA SER A 177 5.60 10.85 7.88
C SER A 177 4.84 9.69 8.54
N ALA A 178 5.48 8.92 9.44
CA ALA A 178 4.84 7.89 10.24
C ALA A 178 3.73 8.41 11.15
N ASN A 179 3.77 9.69 11.55
CA ASN A 179 2.74 10.32 12.40
C ASN A 179 1.34 10.37 11.75
N ARG A 180 1.24 10.02 10.46
CA ARG A 180 -0.06 9.91 9.78
C ARG A 180 -0.72 8.54 9.96
N ALA A 181 0.00 7.57 10.50
CA ALA A 181 -0.52 6.24 10.75
C ALA A 181 -1.31 6.21 12.06
N ASP A 182 -2.46 5.54 12.02
CA ASP A 182 -3.23 5.22 13.22
C ASP A 182 -2.65 3.98 13.92
N ILE A 183 -2.08 3.05 13.13
CA ILE A 183 -1.46 1.81 13.61
C ILE A 183 -0.11 1.62 12.90
N ILE A 184 0.92 1.27 13.67
CA ILE A 184 2.23 0.86 13.14
C ILE A 184 2.45 -0.59 13.51
N ILE A 185 2.75 -1.44 12.51
CA ILE A 185 3.01 -2.86 12.71
C ILE A 185 4.45 -3.16 12.31
N ALA A 186 5.24 -3.66 13.25
CA ALA A 186 6.56 -4.22 12.97
C ALA A 186 6.38 -5.69 12.53
N VAL A 187 6.65 -5.95 11.25
CA VAL A 187 6.49 -7.28 10.65
C VAL A 187 7.79 -8.06 10.82
N SER A 188 7.72 -9.18 11.51
CA SER A 188 8.84 -10.13 11.62
C SER A 188 8.57 -11.32 10.71
N TYR A 189 9.49 -11.59 9.79
CA TYR A 189 9.50 -12.82 9.01
C TYR A 189 10.25 -13.88 9.79
N THR A 190 9.56 -14.62 10.66
CA THR A 190 10.11 -15.87 11.16
C THR A 190 9.97 -16.91 10.04
N HIS A 191 11.08 -17.23 9.39
CA HIS A 191 11.16 -18.46 8.62
C HIS A 191 11.08 -19.62 9.61
N LEU A 192 9.90 -20.18 9.79
CA LEU A 192 9.76 -21.53 10.32
C LEU A 192 10.38 -22.44 9.26
N THR A 193 11.67 -22.73 9.39
CA THR A 193 12.24 -23.90 8.78
C THR A 193 11.58 -25.10 9.45
N LEU A 194 10.60 -25.69 8.76
CA LEU A 194 10.12 -27.01 9.16
C LEU A 194 11.33 -27.93 9.23
N PRO A 195 11.55 -28.65 10.34
CA PRO A 195 12.60 -29.65 10.38
C PRO A 195 12.33 -30.62 9.25
N THR A 196 13.24 -30.69 8.29
CA THR A 196 13.24 -31.75 7.30
C THR A 196 13.55 -33.04 8.06
N ASN A 197 12.52 -33.79 8.38
CA ASN A 197 12.69 -35.19 8.78
C ASN A 197 13.30 -35.90 7.56
N ARG A 198 14.61 -36.03 7.56
CA ARG A 198 15.28 -37.09 6.81
C ARG A 198 15.04 -38.37 7.61
N GLU A 199 14.02 -39.11 7.23
CA GLU A 199 13.97 -40.50 7.57
C GLU A 199 15.04 -41.22 6.73
N VAL A 200 15.89 -41.96 7.41
CA VAL A 200 16.92 -42.84 6.91
C VAL A 200 16.27 -44.14 6.39
#